data_7f379c9a8f5a8e94331c8ea4819602cc
#
_entry.id   7f379c9a8f5a8e94331c8ea4819602cc
#
_cell.length_a   1.000
_cell.length_b   1.000
_cell.length_c   1.000
_cell.angle_alpha   90.00
_cell.angle_beta   90.00
_cell.angle_gamma   90.00
#
_symmetry.space_group_name_H-M   'P 1'
#
loop_
_entity.id
_entity.type
_entity.pdbx_description
1 polymer ?
#
loop_
_entity_poly.entity_id
_entity_poly.type
_entity_poly.pdbx_seq_one_letter_code
_entity_poly.pdbx_strand_id
1 'polypeptide(L)'
;MTTLRIYDDLAEARATILRRRSLNEYAIPARIADSLRTLFGEPITPAEAVRRIILSVRERGDAALREWNTRIDGATLDQLAVPEAEIDAAPGMIPAEVADALKFAAERIRSFHQKQPVTGWIDAQAEGSLGQLVRPLDSVGIYVAGGTAPLPSSLLMSVIPAQVAGVKEIVITTPPGRGDGGVPPVILAAAAICGAKEIIRVGGAQAIAALAYGTESVP
;
A
#
# COMPACT_ATOMS: atom_id res chain seq x y z
N MET A 1 -5.41 23.37 -21.54
CA MET A 1 -6.74 23.30 -20.88
C MET A 1 -7.39 22.00 -21.29
N THR A 2 -7.69 21.13 -20.37
CA THR A 2 -8.42 19.87 -20.65
C THR A 2 -9.90 20.22 -20.74
N THR A 3 -10.48 20.15 -21.94
CA THR A 3 -11.91 20.41 -22.15
C THR A 3 -12.69 19.21 -21.64
N LEU A 4 -13.63 19.43 -20.74
CA LEU A 4 -14.60 18.44 -20.30
C LEU A 4 -15.46 18.02 -21.51
N ARG A 5 -15.47 16.72 -21.81
CA ARG A 5 -16.29 16.17 -22.89
C ARG A 5 -17.62 15.70 -22.31
N ILE A 6 -18.70 16.28 -22.78
CA ILE A 6 -20.07 15.92 -22.38
C ILE A 6 -20.66 15.05 -23.50
N TYR A 7 -21.31 13.96 -23.12
CA TYR A 7 -21.99 13.04 -24.04
C TYR A 7 -23.50 13.11 -23.77
N ASP A 8 -24.23 13.62 -24.75
CA ASP A 8 -25.70 13.74 -24.68
C ASP A 8 -26.40 12.50 -25.26
N ASP A 9 -25.70 11.69 -26.05
CA ASP A 9 -26.20 10.43 -26.60
C ASP A 9 -25.61 9.22 -25.85
N LEU A 10 -26.49 8.40 -25.29
CA LEU A 10 -26.10 7.18 -24.58
C LEU A 10 -25.49 6.11 -25.50
N ALA A 11 -25.92 6.05 -26.78
CA ALA A 11 -25.36 5.10 -27.74
C ALA A 11 -23.91 5.49 -28.08
N GLU A 12 -23.64 6.77 -28.31
CA GLU A 12 -22.28 7.30 -28.50
C GLU A 12 -21.42 7.07 -27.27
N ALA A 13 -21.93 7.36 -26.07
CA ALA A 13 -21.20 7.15 -24.83
C ALA A 13 -20.83 5.66 -24.62
N ARG A 14 -21.74 4.74 -24.90
CA ARG A 14 -21.50 3.28 -24.82
C ARG A 14 -20.46 2.81 -25.85
N ALA A 15 -20.50 3.35 -27.05
CA ALA A 15 -19.54 3.00 -28.10
C ALA A 15 -18.13 3.56 -27.85
N THR A 16 -18.00 4.61 -27.04
CA THR A 16 -16.75 5.34 -26.81
C THR A 16 -16.27 5.22 -25.35
N ILE A 17 -16.71 6.14 -24.50
CA ILE A 17 -16.16 6.29 -23.13
C ILE A 17 -16.58 5.18 -22.18
N LEU A 18 -17.79 4.61 -22.35
CA LEU A 18 -18.30 3.50 -21.54
C LEU A 18 -17.94 2.12 -22.10
N ARG A 19 -17.27 2.05 -23.26
CA ARG A 19 -16.80 0.80 -23.84
C ARG A 19 -15.78 0.16 -22.89
N ARG A 20 -16.09 -1.04 -22.41
CA ARG A 20 -15.11 -1.85 -21.67
C ARG A 20 -14.05 -2.37 -22.64
N ARG A 21 -12.80 -2.04 -22.37
CA ARG A 21 -11.64 -2.54 -23.11
C ARG A 21 -10.87 -3.51 -22.25
N SER A 22 -10.32 -4.54 -22.87
CA SER A 22 -9.34 -5.40 -22.22
C SER A 22 -8.08 -4.58 -21.86
N LEU A 23 -7.40 -4.93 -20.78
CA LEU A 23 -6.12 -4.30 -20.42
C LEU A 23 -5.10 -4.39 -21.57
N ASN A 24 -5.16 -5.43 -22.38
CA ASN A 24 -4.27 -5.63 -23.53
C ASN A 24 -4.59 -4.72 -24.72
N GLU A 25 -5.75 -4.06 -24.73
CA GLU A 25 -6.12 -3.09 -25.79
C GLU A 25 -5.59 -1.68 -25.52
N TYR A 26 -5.04 -1.42 -24.32
CA TYR A 26 -4.47 -0.11 -24.02
C TYR A 26 -3.03 -0.04 -24.53
N ALA A 27 -2.77 0.95 -25.36
CA ALA A 27 -1.40 1.25 -25.76
C ALA A 27 -0.58 1.67 -24.53
N ILE A 28 0.60 1.08 -24.40
CA ILE A 28 1.55 1.47 -23.34
C ILE A 28 2.02 2.89 -23.64
N PRO A 29 1.83 3.88 -22.75
CA PRO A 29 2.34 5.22 -22.96
C PRO A 29 3.86 5.20 -23.22
N ALA A 30 4.33 5.98 -24.18
CA ALA A 30 5.76 6.01 -24.56
C ALA A 30 6.69 6.21 -23.37
N ARG A 31 6.33 7.12 -22.45
CA ARG A 31 7.08 7.35 -21.21
C ARG A 31 7.26 6.07 -20.38
N ILE A 32 6.22 5.25 -20.28
CA ILE A 32 6.30 3.97 -19.52
C ILE A 32 7.18 2.98 -20.27
N ALA A 33 7.00 2.86 -21.58
CA ALA A 33 7.81 1.96 -22.41
C ALA A 33 9.31 2.32 -22.34
N ASP A 34 9.65 3.60 -22.37
CA ASP A 34 11.02 4.10 -22.26
C ASP A 34 11.61 3.86 -20.88
N SER A 35 10.82 4.10 -19.81
CA SER A 35 11.24 3.79 -18.45
C SER A 35 11.51 2.30 -18.25
N LEU A 36 10.66 1.42 -18.78
CA LEU A 36 10.86 -0.02 -18.71
C LEU A 36 12.10 -0.46 -19.49
N ARG A 37 12.32 0.09 -20.68
CA ARG A 37 13.53 -0.19 -21.47
C ARG A 37 14.79 0.22 -20.72
N THR A 38 14.80 1.38 -20.09
CA THR A 38 15.92 1.85 -19.26
C THR A 38 16.13 0.91 -18.06
N LEU A 39 15.06 0.51 -17.39
CA LEU A 39 15.13 -0.31 -16.18
C LEU A 39 15.58 -1.76 -16.47
N PHE A 40 15.12 -2.35 -17.58
CA PHE A 40 15.36 -3.76 -17.90
C PHE A 40 16.37 -3.99 -19.02
N GLY A 41 16.82 -2.94 -19.72
CA GLY A 41 17.76 -3.04 -20.86
C GLY A 41 17.13 -3.51 -22.18
N GLU A 42 15.85 -3.85 -22.16
CA GLU A 42 15.09 -4.36 -23.31
C GLU A 42 13.63 -3.89 -23.28
N PRO A 43 12.94 -3.87 -24.44
CA PRO A 43 11.52 -3.52 -24.47
C PRO A 43 10.69 -4.68 -23.90
N ILE A 44 10.00 -4.40 -22.78
CA ILE A 44 9.09 -5.36 -22.15
C ILE A 44 7.76 -4.70 -21.81
N THR A 45 6.73 -5.52 -21.59
CA THR A 45 5.43 -5.01 -21.12
C THR A 45 5.45 -4.74 -19.63
N PRO A 46 4.56 -3.85 -19.10
CA PRO A 46 4.41 -3.65 -17.66
C PRO A 46 4.10 -4.96 -16.90
N ALA A 47 3.29 -5.83 -17.47
CA ALA A 47 2.96 -7.13 -16.88
C ALA A 47 4.20 -8.02 -16.74
N GLU A 48 5.04 -8.07 -17.77
CA GLU A 48 6.29 -8.83 -17.73
C GLU A 48 7.30 -8.23 -16.75
N ALA A 49 7.37 -6.89 -16.65
CA ALA A 49 8.21 -6.21 -15.68
C ALA A 49 7.81 -6.58 -14.24
N VAL A 50 6.52 -6.50 -13.92
CA VAL A 50 5.98 -6.89 -12.61
C VAL A 50 6.26 -8.37 -12.32
N ARG A 51 6.05 -9.25 -13.30
CA ARG A 51 6.35 -10.68 -13.13
C ARG A 51 7.82 -10.92 -12.76
N ARG A 52 8.76 -10.28 -13.46
CA ARG A 52 10.20 -10.41 -13.17
C ARG A 52 10.57 -9.86 -11.80
N ILE A 53 10.00 -8.74 -11.40
CA ILE A 53 10.21 -8.18 -10.06
C ILE A 53 9.72 -9.16 -8.99
N ILE A 54 8.50 -9.67 -9.11
CA ILE A 54 7.91 -10.63 -8.17
C ILE A 54 8.78 -11.89 -8.05
N LEU A 55 9.18 -12.47 -9.17
CA LEU A 55 10.04 -13.66 -9.18
C LEU A 55 11.38 -13.38 -8.50
N SER A 56 12.02 -12.24 -8.79
CA SER A 56 13.31 -11.90 -8.17
C SER A 56 13.21 -11.75 -6.64
N VAL A 57 12.11 -11.18 -6.12
CA VAL A 57 11.87 -11.08 -4.68
C VAL A 57 11.66 -12.46 -4.08
N ARG A 58 10.85 -13.31 -4.71
CA ARG A 58 10.59 -14.67 -4.26
C ARG A 58 11.87 -15.51 -4.18
N GLU A 59 12.81 -15.32 -5.10
CA GLU A 59 14.04 -16.10 -5.18
C GLU A 59 15.17 -15.58 -4.31
N ARG A 60 15.25 -14.25 -4.10
CA ARG A 60 16.41 -13.59 -3.48
C ARG A 60 16.08 -12.75 -2.26
N GLY A 61 14.81 -12.69 -1.84
CA GLY A 61 14.39 -12.00 -0.63
C GLY A 61 14.86 -10.54 -0.56
N ASP A 62 15.42 -10.15 0.56
CA ASP A 62 15.92 -8.80 0.85
C ASP A 62 16.97 -8.30 -0.15
N ALA A 63 17.79 -9.18 -0.71
CA ALA A 63 18.78 -8.80 -1.71
C ALA A 63 18.11 -8.20 -2.97
N ALA A 64 16.98 -8.78 -3.39
CA ALA A 64 16.18 -8.23 -4.48
C ALA A 64 15.53 -6.90 -4.09
N LEU A 65 15.02 -6.78 -2.85
CA LEU A 65 14.41 -5.53 -2.37
C LEU A 65 15.41 -4.36 -2.41
N ARG A 66 16.64 -4.57 -1.93
CA ARG A 66 17.71 -3.56 -1.97
C ARG A 66 18.10 -3.17 -3.40
N GLU A 67 18.21 -4.16 -4.30
CA GLU A 67 18.49 -3.91 -5.71
C GLU A 67 17.37 -3.06 -6.35
N TRP A 68 16.10 -3.42 -6.14
CA TRP A 68 14.98 -2.69 -6.72
C TRP A 68 14.83 -1.30 -6.13
N ASN A 69 15.05 -1.10 -4.82
CA ASN A 69 15.08 0.23 -4.22
C ASN A 69 16.14 1.13 -4.89
N THR A 70 17.33 0.59 -5.14
CA THR A 70 18.38 1.35 -5.83
C THR A 70 17.97 1.67 -7.27
N ARG A 71 17.42 0.70 -8.01
CA ARG A 71 17.09 0.87 -9.44
C ARG A 71 15.84 1.70 -9.70
N ILE A 72 14.83 1.59 -8.86
CA ILE A 72 13.51 2.26 -9.06
C ILE A 72 13.44 3.55 -8.27
N ASP A 73 13.80 3.51 -6.98
CA ASP A 73 13.62 4.63 -6.06
C ASP A 73 14.89 5.49 -5.94
N GLY A 74 16.06 4.97 -6.40
CA GLY A 74 17.35 5.66 -6.29
C GLY A 74 17.87 5.71 -4.85
N ALA A 75 17.42 4.80 -3.99
CA ALA A 75 17.78 4.71 -2.60
C ALA A 75 18.59 3.44 -2.32
N THR A 76 19.82 3.60 -1.81
CA THR A 76 20.65 2.49 -1.36
C THR A 76 20.56 2.38 0.15
N LEU A 77 19.97 1.27 0.64
CA LEU A 77 19.67 1.07 2.04
C LEU A 77 20.32 -0.23 2.54
N ASP A 78 21.06 -0.13 3.64
CA ASP A 78 21.56 -1.30 4.37
C ASP A 78 20.45 -1.94 5.20
N GLN A 79 19.62 -1.11 5.83
CA GLN A 79 18.48 -1.50 6.65
C GLN A 79 17.17 -1.13 5.95
N LEU A 80 16.29 -2.11 5.71
CA LEU A 80 14.97 -1.86 5.10
C LEU A 80 13.94 -1.37 6.11
N ALA A 81 14.00 -1.87 7.35
CA ALA A 81 13.12 -1.44 8.43
C ALA A 81 13.44 -0.02 8.90
N VAL A 82 12.40 0.75 9.21
CA VAL A 82 12.53 2.04 9.89
C VAL A 82 12.74 1.79 11.38
N PRO A 83 13.76 2.39 12.03
CA PRO A 83 13.94 2.28 13.46
C PRO A 83 12.72 2.79 14.24
N GLU A 84 12.29 2.06 15.27
CA GLU A 84 11.13 2.44 16.10
C GLU A 84 11.30 3.84 16.69
N ALA A 85 12.50 4.20 17.13
CA ALA A 85 12.79 5.54 17.65
C ALA A 85 12.55 6.67 16.64
N GLU A 86 12.72 6.40 15.34
CA GLU A 86 12.42 7.36 14.26
C GLU A 86 10.91 7.54 14.11
N ILE A 87 10.15 6.45 14.23
CA ILE A 87 8.68 6.49 14.20
C ILE A 87 8.16 7.27 15.41
N ASP A 88 8.64 6.96 16.60
CA ASP A 88 8.20 7.60 17.85
C ASP A 88 8.51 9.11 17.90
N ALA A 89 9.60 9.53 17.30
CA ALA A 89 9.99 10.95 17.25
C ALA A 89 9.19 11.77 16.21
N ALA A 90 8.63 11.12 15.20
CA ALA A 90 8.03 11.77 14.03
C ALA A 90 6.86 12.73 14.34
N PRO A 91 5.98 12.50 15.32
CA PRO A 91 4.94 13.49 15.66
C PRO A 91 5.50 14.86 16.06
N GLY A 92 6.70 14.92 16.64
CA GLY A 92 7.38 16.15 16.96
C GLY A 92 8.08 16.83 15.77
N MET A 93 8.20 16.14 14.63
CA MET A 93 8.87 16.63 13.43
C MET A 93 7.92 17.27 12.41
N ILE A 94 6.62 17.28 12.68
CA ILE A 94 5.60 17.89 11.83
C ILE A 94 4.90 19.06 12.56
N PRO A 95 4.25 20.00 11.85
CA PRO A 95 3.49 21.06 12.50
C PRO A 95 2.44 20.50 13.46
N ALA A 96 2.30 21.13 14.63
CA ALA A 96 1.36 20.65 15.67
C ALA A 96 -0.08 20.53 15.16
N GLU A 97 -0.52 21.48 14.35
CA GLU A 97 -1.84 21.46 13.70
C GLU A 97 -2.06 20.24 12.80
N VAL A 98 -1.00 19.78 12.11
CA VAL A 98 -1.07 18.57 11.28
C VAL A 98 -1.12 17.33 12.15
N ALA A 99 -0.33 17.27 13.23
CA ALA A 99 -0.37 16.18 14.19
C ALA A 99 -1.76 16.07 14.86
N ASP A 100 -2.37 17.17 15.23
CA ASP A 100 -3.71 17.20 15.84
C ASP A 100 -4.80 16.81 14.83
N ALA A 101 -4.68 17.22 13.57
CA ALA A 101 -5.58 16.78 12.50
C ALA A 101 -5.48 15.26 12.27
N LEU A 102 -4.27 14.68 12.30
CA LEU A 102 -4.08 13.23 12.17
C LEU A 102 -4.66 12.46 13.35
N LYS A 103 -4.49 12.94 14.59
CA LYS A 103 -5.11 12.37 15.79
C LYS A 103 -6.64 12.39 15.68
N PHE A 104 -7.20 13.54 15.31
CA PHE A 104 -8.64 13.67 15.11
C PHE A 104 -9.15 12.70 14.04
N ALA A 105 -8.47 12.60 12.90
CA ALA A 105 -8.83 11.66 11.85
C ALA A 105 -8.77 10.20 12.34
N ALA A 106 -7.71 9.83 13.08
CA ALA A 106 -7.55 8.50 13.64
C ALA A 106 -8.70 8.13 14.59
N GLU A 107 -9.10 9.04 15.47
CA GLU A 107 -10.25 8.85 16.38
C GLU A 107 -11.56 8.66 15.62
N ARG A 108 -11.81 9.46 14.59
CA ARG A 108 -13.02 9.35 13.75
C ARG A 108 -13.09 8.02 13.02
N ILE A 109 -11.97 7.58 12.42
CA ILE A 109 -11.88 6.30 11.72
C ILE A 109 -12.13 5.16 12.72
N ARG A 110 -11.48 5.18 13.87
CA ARG A 110 -11.65 4.17 14.92
C ARG A 110 -13.10 4.09 15.42
N SER A 111 -13.69 5.23 15.75
CA SER A 111 -15.09 5.32 16.21
C SER A 111 -16.09 4.79 15.18
N PHE A 112 -15.82 4.99 13.89
CA PHE A 112 -16.65 4.45 12.82
C PHE A 112 -16.55 2.93 12.75
N HIS A 113 -15.32 2.39 12.67
CA HIS A 113 -15.09 0.94 12.51
C HIS A 113 -15.50 0.13 13.73
N GLN A 114 -15.39 0.68 14.94
CA GLN A 114 -15.88 0.03 16.16
C GLN A 114 -17.41 -0.22 16.18
N LYS A 115 -18.17 0.50 15.35
CA LYS A 115 -19.61 0.30 15.20
C LYS A 115 -20.00 -0.74 14.16
N GLN A 116 -19.04 -1.22 13.38
CA GLN A 116 -19.30 -2.26 12.39
C GLN A 116 -19.50 -3.60 13.10
N PRO A 117 -20.54 -4.38 12.72
CA PRO A 117 -20.76 -5.68 13.35
C PRO A 117 -19.67 -6.67 12.92
N VAL A 118 -18.96 -7.20 13.91
CA VAL A 118 -17.93 -8.25 13.75
C VAL A 118 -18.31 -9.52 14.49
N THR A 119 -19.61 -9.73 14.76
CA THR A 119 -20.11 -10.89 15.51
C THR A 119 -20.52 -12.02 14.56
N GLY A 120 -20.01 -13.23 14.85
CA GLY A 120 -20.57 -14.45 14.28
C GLY A 120 -21.94 -14.76 14.86
N TRP A 121 -22.71 -15.60 14.19
CA TRP A 121 -24.00 -16.10 14.64
C TRP A 121 -24.15 -17.57 14.27
N ILE A 122 -24.96 -18.29 15.04
CA ILE A 122 -25.35 -19.67 14.77
C ILE A 122 -26.86 -19.75 14.94
N ASP A 123 -27.53 -20.27 13.92
CA ASP A 123 -28.93 -20.68 13.94
C ASP A 123 -29.00 -22.22 14.03
N ALA A 124 -29.49 -22.73 15.16
CA ALA A 124 -29.55 -24.15 15.44
C ALA A 124 -31.01 -24.65 15.21
N GLN A 125 -31.21 -25.57 14.30
CA GLN A 125 -32.50 -26.19 13.97
C GLN A 125 -32.40 -27.69 14.13
N ALA A 126 -33.57 -28.38 14.14
CA ALA A 126 -33.62 -29.82 14.31
C ALA A 126 -32.94 -30.61 13.18
N GLU A 127 -32.94 -30.03 11.97
CA GLU A 127 -32.37 -30.62 10.76
C GLU A 127 -30.90 -30.30 10.56
N GLY A 128 -30.32 -29.42 11.41
CA GLY A 128 -28.91 -28.99 11.35
C GLY A 128 -28.71 -27.54 11.78
N SER A 129 -27.47 -27.10 11.85
CA SER A 129 -27.12 -25.75 12.24
C SER A 129 -26.43 -25.02 11.11
N LEU A 130 -26.79 -23.75 10.90
CA LEU A 130 -26.12 -22.82 9.98
C LEU A 130 -25.59 -21.64 10.78
N GLY A 131 -24.47 -21.09 10.32
CA GLY A 131 -23.89 -19.95 11.02
C GLY A 131 -22.83 -19.22 10.20
N GLN A 132 -22.41 -18.07 10.72
CA GLN A 132 -21.28 -17.30 10.22
C GLN A 132 -20.25 -17.18 11.32
N LEU A 133 -19.03 -17.64 11.01
CA LEU A 133 -17.89 -17.46 11.88
C LEU A 133 -17.08 -16.24 11.41
N VAL A 134 -16.93 -15.25 12.27
CA VAL A 134 -16.10 -14.07 12.02
C VAL A 134 -14.83 -14.19 12.82
N ARG A 135 -13.69 -14.13 12.15
CA ARG A 135 -12.35 -14.14 12.78
C ARG A 135 -11.49 -13.04 12.16
N PRO A 136 -10.61 -12.39 12.94
CA PRO A 136 -9.58 -11.53 12.38
C PRO A 136 -8.61 -12.36 11.53
N LEU A 137 -7.93 -11.71 10.58
CA LEU A 137 -6.72 -12.25 9.98
C LEU A 137 -5.60 -12.25 11.03
N ASP A 138 -4.66 -13.19 10.92
CA ASP A 138 -3.52 -13.26 11.83
C ASP A 138 -2.56 -12.10 11.58
N SER A 139 -2.25 -11.85 10.30
CA SER A 139 -1.37 -10.75 9.87
C SER A 139 -1.91 -10.07 8.60
N VAL A 140 -1.52 -8.81 8.40
CA VAL A 140 -1.80 -8.06 7.17
C VAL A 140 -0.61 -7.20 6.76
N GLY A 141 -0.34 -7.16 5.46
CA GLY A 141 0.58 -6.22 4.85
C GLY A 141 -0.16 -5.01 4.27
N ILE A 142 0.32 -3.82 4.57
CA ILE A 142 -0.27 -2.55 4.11
C ILE A 142 0.74 -1.80 3.25
N TYR A 143 0.41 -1.56 1.99
CA TYR A 143 1.20 -0.70 1.13
C TYR A 143 0.70 0.74 1.18
N VAL A 144 1.55 1.66 1.61
CA VAL A 144 1.27 3.10 1.65
C VAL A 144 2.06 3.79 0.56
N ALA A 145 1.38 4.37 -0.42
CA ALA A 145 2.04 5.13 -1.47
C ALA A 145 2.72 6.38 -0.89
N GLY A 146 4.00 6.56 -1.22
CA GLY A 146 4.83 7.66 -0.69
C GLY A 146 5.51 8.51 -1.75
N GLY A 147 5.38 8.17 -3.04
CA GLY A 147 6.18 8.76 -4.13
C GLY A 147 6.07 10.28 -4.26
N THR A 148 5.19 10.78 -5.14
CA THR A 148 5.07 12.24 -5.42
C THR A 148 4.38 13.01 -4.30
N ALA A 149 3.45 12.36 -3.57
CA ALA A 149 2.76 12.96 -2.42
C ALA A 149 2.58 11.89 -1.34
N PRO A 150 2.97 12.17 -0.08
CA PRO A 150 2.72 11.26 1.04
C PRO A 150 1.22 11.21 1.35
N LEU A 151 0.72 9.99 1.62
CA LEU A 151 -0.69 9.73 1.89
C LEU A 151 -0.91 9.20 3.31
N PRO A 152 -0.76 10.04 4.36
CA PRO A 152 -0.95 9.62 5.75
C PRO A 152 -2.38 9.14 6.04
N SER A 153 -3.38 9.67 5.32
CA SER A 153 -4.77 9.22 5.44
C SER A 153 -4.93 7.76 5.00
N SER A 154 -4.24 7.33 3.94
CA SER A 154 -4.28 5.93 3.49
C SER A 154 -3.71 4.98 4.53
N LEU A 155 -2.65 5.41 5.25
CA LEU A 155 -2.11 4.65 6.37
C LEU A 155 -3.16 4.49 7.48
N LEU A 156 -3.73 5.60 7.96
CA LEU A 156 -4.74 5.57 9.03
C LEU A 156 -5.97 4.74 8.64
N MET A 157 -6.45 4.90 7.40
CA MET A 157 -7.63 4.20 6.89
C MET A 157 -7.39 2.71 6.62
N SER A 158 -6.16 2.23 6.66
CA SER A 158 -5.83 0.81 6.52
C SER A 158 -5.45 0.18 7.86
N VAL A 159 -4.60 0.84 8.63
CA VAL A 159 -4.10 0.32 9.93
C VAL A 159 -5.21 0.26 10.97
N ILE A 160 -5.97 1.35 11.14
CA ILE A 160 -6.99 1.43 12.19
C ILE A 160 -8.11 0.40 12.01
N PRO A 161 -8.68 0.19 10.81
CA PRO A 161 -9.63 -0.89 10.60
C PRO A 161 -9.06 -2.28 10.90
N ALA A 162 -7.80 -2.55 10.51
CA ALA A 162 -7.14 -3.81 10.83
C ALA A 162 -7.02 -4.01 12.35
N GLN A 163 -6.60 -2.99 13.09
CA GLN A 163 -6.55 -3.01 14.56
C GLN A 163 -7.91 -3.25 15.18
N VAL A 164 -8.95 -2.56 14.72
CA VAL A 164 -10.34 -2.70 15.22
C VAL A 164 -10.87 -4.11 14.92
N ALA A 165 -10.50 -4.70 13.79
CA ALA A 165 -10.85 -6.06 13.44
C ALA A 165 -10.11 -7.12 14.29
N GLY A 166 -9.08 -6.73 15.05
CA GLY A 166 -8.33 -7.62 15.93
C GLY A 166 -7.12 -8.29 15.26
N VAL A 167 -6.65 -7.75 14.13
CA VAL A 167 -5.39 -8.21 13.48
C VAL A 167 -4.23 -7.91 14.41
N LYS A 168 -3.38 -8.92 14.66
CA LYS A 168 -2.29 -8.82 15.63
C LYS A 168 -1.01 -8.27 15.01
N GLU A 169 -0.72 -8.68 13.79
CA GLU A 169 0.51 -8.35 13.09
C GLU A 169 0.19 -7.46 11.88
N ILE A 170 0.72 -6.25 11.88
CA ILE A 170 0.46 -5.26 10.82
C ILE A 170 1.80 -4.72 10.34
N VAL A 171 2.19 -5.09 9.13
CA VAL A 171 3.42 -4.63 8.48
C VAL A 171 3.08 -3.58 7.43
N ILE A 172 3.74 -2.44 7.52
CA ILE A 172 3.57 -1.34 6.57
C ILE A 172 4.77 -1.29 5.63
N THR A 173 4.52 -1.19 4.33
CA THR A 173 5.55 -0.86 3.35
C THR A 173 5.27 0.49 2.72
N THR A 174 6.31 1.28 2.51
CA THR A 174 6.24 2.56 1.82
C THR A 174 7.54 2.81 1.05
N PRO A 175 7.52 3.39 -0.16
CA PRO A 175 8.74 3.64 -0.89
C PRO A 175 9.66 4.58 -0.11
N PRO A 176 10.99 4.32 -0.15
CA PRO A 176 11.97 5.22 0.41
C PRO A 176 12.03 6.54 -0.38
N GLY A 177 12.39 7.61 0.29
CA GLY A 177 12.71 8.89 -0.35
C GLY A 177 13.94 8.77 -1.26
N ARG A 178 13.95 9.53 -2.34
CA ARG A 178 15.09 9.56 -3.27
C ARG A 178 16.31 10.17 -2.59
N GLY A 179 17.43 9.50 -2.71
CA GLY A 179 18.73 9.96 -2.19
C GLY A 179 18.98 9.50 -0.75
N ASP A 180 18.33 10.05 0.23
CA ASP A 180 18.51 9.73 1.65
C ASP A 180 17.81 8.44 2.11
N GLY A 181 16.85 7.96 1.32
CA GLY A 181 16.07 6.76 1.65
C GLY A 181 15.14 6.93 2.85
N GLY A 182 14.93 8.15 3.34
CA GLY A 182 14.04 8.45 4.46
C GLY A 182 12.57 8.27 4.11
N VAL A 183 11.72 8.06 5.11
CA VAL A 183 10.26 8.08 4.98
C VAL A 183 9.76 9.48 5.34
N PRO A 184 8.82 10.07 4.60
CA PRO A 184 8.26 11.38 4.93
C PRO A 184 7.78 11.44 6.39
N PRO A 185 8.18 12.45 7.18
CA PRO A 185 7.84 12.55 8.61
C PRO A 185 6.34 12.45 8.89
N VAL A 186 5.49 12.95 7.97
CA VAL A 186 4.03 12.85 8.13
C VAL A 186 3.49 11.43 8.05
N ILE A 187 4.15 10.53 7.30
CA ILE A 187 3.82 9.09 7.25
C ILE A 187 4.22 8.42 8.56
N LEU A 188 5.44 8.69 9.04
CA LEU A 188 5.92 8.16 10.33
C LEU A 188 5.06 8.67 11.50
N ALA A 189 4.68 9.95 11.48
CA ALA A 189 3.80 10.53 12.48
C ALA A 189 2.41 9.88 12.47
N ALA A 190 1.84 9.61 11.30
CA ALA A 190 0.57 8.88 11.20
C ALA A 190 0.69 7.46 11.76
N ALA A 191 1.81 6.76 11.50
CA ALA A 191 2.07 5.45 12.06
C ALA A 191 2.17 5.48 13.59
N ALA A 192 2.96 6.41 14.15
CA ALA A 192 3.08 6.60 15.58
C ALA A 192 1.72 6.90 16.24
N ILE A 193 0.91 7.79 15.65
CA ILE A 193 -0.41 8.18 16.15
C ILE A 193 -1.37 6.98 16.18
N CYS A 194 -1.32 6.08 15.24
CA CYS A 194 -2.14 4.86 15.27
C CYS A 194 -1.46 3.67 15.97
N GLY A 195 -0.23 3.83 16.48
CA GLY A 195 0.49 2.79 17.21
C GLY A 195 1.08 1.68 16.31
N ALA A 196 1.30 1.97 15.03
CA ALA A 196 2.00 1.06 14.12
C ALA A 196 3.51 1.24 14.25
N LYS A 197 4.25 0.12 14.38
CA LYS A 197 5.69 0.12 14.67
C LYS A 197 6.54 -0.52 13.58
N GLU A 198 5.93 -1.29 12.69
CA GLU A 198 6.65 -1.99 11.63
C GLU A 198 6.46 -1.31 10.29
N ILE A 199 7.49 -0.57 9.88
CA ILE A 199 7.54 0.13 8.58
C ILE A 199 8.78 -0.31 7.84
N ILE A 200 8.57 -0.80 6.61
CA ILE A 200 9.63 -1.25 5.72
C ILE A 200 9.74 -0.27 4.54
N ARG A 201 10.94 0.19 4.27
CA ARG A 201 11.26 1.15 3.20
C ARG A 201 11.39 0.46 1.85
N VAL A 202 10.26 0.01 1.33
CA VAL A 202 10.14 -0.67 0.04
C VAL A 202 8.85 -0.22 -0.64
N GLY A 203 8.91 0.14 -1.91
CA GLY A 203 7.78 0.54 -2.73
C GLY A 203 7.47 -0.44 -3.86
N GLY A 204 6.55 -0.07 -4.74
CA GLY A 204 6.28 -0.76 -6.00
C GLY A 204 5.83 -2.22 -5.90
N ALA A 205 6.03 -2.96 -6.98
CA ALA A 205 5.65 -4.37 -7.07
C ALA A 205 6.47 -5.27 -6.13
N GLN A 206 7.73 -4.88 -5.84
CA GLN A 206 8.60 -5.59 -4.92
C GLN A 206 8.08 -5.54 -3.48
N ALA A 207 7.44 -4.45 -3.05
CA ALA A 207 6.81 -4.36 -1.74
C ALA A 207 5.64 -5.36 -1.61
N ILE A 208 4.78 -5.41 -2.61
CA ILE A 208 3.65 -6.37 -2.64
C ILE A 208 4.16 -7.81 -2.66
N ALA A 209 5.23 -8.08 -3.42
CA ALA A 209 5.84 -9.40 -3.43
C ALA A 209 6.41 -9.78 -2.05
N ALA A 210 7.10 -8.86 -1.38
CA ALA A 210 7.64 -9.09 -0.05
C ALA A 210 6.54 -9.38 0.98
N LEU A 211 5.46 -8.58 0.99
CA LEU A 211 4.31 -8.81 1.87
C LEU A 211 3.57 -10.12 1.59
N ALA A 212 3.62 -10.63 0.35
CA ALA A 212 2.92 -11.85 -0.03
C ALA A 212 3.73 -13.14 0.20
N TYR A 213 5.05 -13.08 0.07
CA TYR A 213 5.92 -14.25 0.14
C TYR A 213 6.80 -14.29 1.40
N GLY A 214 6.91 -13.17 2.10
CA GLY A 214 7.90 -12.98 3.15
C GLY A 214 9.31 -12.79 2.61
N THR A 215 10.17 -12.17 3.41
CA THR A 215 11.62 -12.06 3.20
C THR A 215 12.31 -12.06 4.56
N GLU A 216 13.63 -11.84 4.60
CA GLU A 216 14.36 -11.77 5.87
C GLU A 216 13.91 -10.59 6.74
N SER A 217 13.49 -9.46 6.11
CA SER A 217 13.02 -8.25 6.80
C SER A 217 11.51 -8.06 6.81
N VAL A 218 10.77 -8.85 6.04
CA VAL A 218 9.30 -8.76 5.94
C VAL A 218 8.72 -10.12 6.30
N PRO A 219 7.99 -10.24 7.43
CA PRO A 219 7.40 -11.49 7.89
C PRO A 219 6.29 -12.02 6.98
#